data_f1444f2a24469696958455b094b5d696
#
_entry.id   f1444f2a24469696958455b094b5d696
#
_cell.length_a   1.000
_cell.length_b   1.000
_cell.length_c   1.000
_cell.angle_alpha   90.00
_cell.angle_beta   90.00
_cell.angle_gamma   90.00
#
_symmetry.space_group_name_H-M   'P 1'
#
loop_
_entity.id
_entity.type
_entity.pdbx_description
1 polymer ?
#
loop_
_entity_poly.entity_id
_entity_poly.type
_entity_poly.pdbx_seq_one_letter_code
_entity_poly.pdbx_strand_id
1 'polypeptide(L)'
;MTLNDIFAEFKKLKNDKKAIEMSAYMKNQFAFLGISASPRKEIENKIFKSVSKENIDFKFTDKCYKNKYREFQYTAIDYLNFKKEYLNISHIEILKNYILTKSWWDTIDHLDKIVGDIALRDKKVNEILLNWSLDENIWIRRVAIDHQILRKEKTNIELLEQIIINNFNQKEFFINKAIGWSLRDYSKTNPKWVRDFIKRHKNSMNNLSIREASKYIL
;
A
#
# COMPACT_ATOMS: atom_id res chain seq x y z
N MET A 1 9.68 25.96 9.05
CA MET A 1 10.18 24.91 8.16
C MET A 1 9.15 24.66 7.08
N THR A 2 9.59 24.40 5.85
CA THR A 2 8.74 24.09 4.70
C THR A 2 8.91 22.62 4.33
N LEU A 3 7.97 22.05 3.55
CA LEU A 3 8.09 20.68 3.06
C LEU A 3 9.42 20.45 2.29
N ASN A 4 9.92 21.48 1.59
CA ASN A 4 11.16 21.38 0.84
C ASN A 4 12.41 21.25 1.72
N ASP A 5 12.36 21.62 3.00
CA ASP A 5 13.50 21.49 3.92
C ASP A 5 13.86 20.01 4.16
N ILE A 6 12.90 19.07 3.95
CA ILE A 6 13.14 17.63 4.05
C ILE A 6 14.31 17.19 3.14
N PHE A 7 14.40 17.75 1.93
CA PHE A 7 15.47 17.36 1.00
C PHE A 7 16.88 17.69 1.52
N ALA A 8 17.01 18.82 2.23
CA ALA A 8 18.28 19.22 2.84
C ALA A 8 18.58 18.41 4.10
N GLU A 9 17.58 18.22 4.97
CA GLU A 9 17.73 17.46 6.20
C GLU A 9 18.11 16.00 5.93
N PHE A 10 17.50 15.35 4.93
CA PHE A 10 17.83 13.96 4.58
C PHE A 10 19.25 13.82 4.06
N LYS A 11 19.78 14.81 3.31
CA LYS A 11 21.19 14.78 2.86
C LYS A 11 22.18 14.74 4.02
N LYS A 12 21.87 15.41 5.14
CA LYS A 12 22.70 15.41 6.36
C LYS A 12 22.77 14.04 7.04
N LEU A 13 21.72 13.21 6.86
CA LEU A 13 21.61 11.88 7.47
C LEU A 13 22.10 10.76 6.55
N LYS A 14 22.67 11.07 5.40
CA LYS A 14 23.15 10.06 4.45
C LYS A 14 24.10 9.07 5.11
N ASN A 15 23.89 7.77 4.85
CA ASN A 15 24.71 6.68 5.34
C ASN A 15 24.93 5.64 4.24
N ASP A 16 26.10 5.66 3.62
CA ASP A 16 26.40 4.83 2.46
C ASP A 16 26.37 3.33 2.78
N LYS A 17 26.79 2.90 3.97
CA LYS A 17 26.74 1.49 4.39
C LYS A 17 25.29 1.01 4.47
N LYS A 18 24.41 1.73 5.17
CA LYS A 18 22.99 1.41 5.27
C LYS A 18 22.29 1.49 3.91
N ALA A 19 22.70 2.41 3.03
CA ALA A 19 22.13 2.53 1.69
C ALA A 19 22.34 1.25 0.87
N ILE A 20 23.52 0.63 0.95
CA ILE A 20 23.81 -0.66 0.30
C ILE A 20 22.93 -1.76 0.87
N GLU A 21 22.81 -1.86 2.20
CA GLU A 21 21.98 -2.87 2.87
C GLU A 21 20.48 -2.73 2.50
N MET A 22 19.97 -1.50 2.49
CA MET A 22 18.57 -1.21 2.12
C MET A 22 18.31 -1.50 0.64
N SER A 23 19.25 -1.15 -0.25
CA SER A 23 19.14 -1.47 -1.68
C SER A 23 19.11 -2.99 -1.90
N ALA A 24 20.01 -3.73 -1.27
CA ALA A 24 20.07 -5.19 -1.36
C ALA A 24 18.77 -5.85 -0.88
N TYR A 25 18.21 -5.37 0.23
CA TYR A 25 16.90 -5.85 0.74
C TYR A 25 15.77 -5.64 -0.28
N MET A 26 15.81 -4.54 -1.02
CA MET A 26 14.86 -4.26 -2.12
C MET A 26 15.29 -4.87 -3.46
N LYS A 27 16.13 -5.89 -3.45
CA LYS A 27 16.63 -6.59 -4.66
C LYS A 27 17.31 -5.65 -5.66
N ASN A 28 17.98 -4.60 -5.15
CA ASN A 28 18.66 -3.56 -5.93
C ASN A 28 17.75 -2.80 -6.92
N GLN A 29 16.44 -2.77 -6.66
CA GLN A 29 15.48 -2.04 -7.50
C GLN A 29 15.62 -0.52 -7.34
N PHE A 30 16.10 -0.02 -6.19
CA PHE A 30 16.13 1.39 -5.85
C PHE A 30 17.44 1.80 -5.19
N ALA A 31 17.85 3.05 -5.45
CA ALA A 31 18.91 3.71 -4.69
C ALA A 31 18.34 4.26 -3.36
N PHE A 32 19.17 4.26 -2.32
CA PHE A 32 18.83 4.77 -1.00
C PHE A 32 19.85 5.82 -0.53
N LEU A 33 19.41 6.72 0.36
CA LEU A 33 20.31 7.55 1.17
C LEU A 33 20.86 6.77 2.37
N GLY A 34 20.17 5.71 2.79
CA GLY A 34 20.51 4.91 3.96
C GLY A 34 19.90 5.45 5.25
N ILE A 35 18.75 6.11 5.16
CA ILE A 35 18.03 6.68 6.31
C ILE A 35 16.95 5.68 6.75
N SER A 36 17.13 5.12 7.95
CA SER A 36 16.13 4.23 8.54
C SER A 36 14.83 4.97 8.90
N ALA A 37 13.74 4.22 9.12
CA ALA A 37 12.40 4.78 9.30
C ALA A 37 12.31 5.77 10.49
N SER A 38 12.95 5.47 11.63
CA SER A 38 12.84 6.31 12.84
C SER A 38 13.36 7.73 12.65
N PRO A 39 14.62 7.98 12.26
CA PRO A 39 15.13 9.34 12.04
C PRO A 39 14.42 10.04 10.87
N ARG A 40 13.99 9.29 9.84
CA ARG A 40 13.21 9.83 8.73
C ARG A 40 11.88 10.41 9.24
N LYS A 41 11.11 9.63 9.99
CA LYS A 41 9.81 10.03 10.53
C LYS A 41 9.91 11.15 11.56
N GLU A 42 11.00 11.23 12.31
CA GLU A 42 11.22 12.33 13.25
C GLU A 42 11.28 13.68 12.51
N ILE A 43 12.06 13.77 11.43
CA ILE A 43 12.14 14.96 10.59
C ILE A 43 10.79 15.26 9.93
N GLU A 44 10.16 14.25 9.33
CA GLU A 44 8.87 14.37 8.67
C GLU A 44 7.79 14.90 9.60
N ASN A 45 7.65 14.31 10.80
CA ASN A 45 6.66 14.73 11.78
C ASN A 45 6.85 16.18 12.24
N LYS A 46 8.12 16.61 12.41
CA LYS A 46 8.42 18.00 12.76
C LYS A 46 7.97 18.96 11.67
N ILE A 47 8.24 18.62 10.40
CA ILE A 47 7.92 19.47 9.25
C ILE A 47 6.43 19.41 8.91
N PHE A 48 5.80 18.22 8.92
CA PHE A 48 4.38 18.06 8.60
C PHE A 48 3.48 18.82 9.59
N LYS A 49 3.87 18.89 10.87
CA LYS A 49 3.13 19.68 11.86
C LYS A 49 3.16 21.21 11.61
N SER A 50 4.15 21.68 10.85
CA SER A 50 4.29 23.12 10.54
C SER A 50 3.53 23.58 9.28
N VAL A 51 2.92 22.66 8.54
CA VAL A 51 2.15 22.99 7.34
C VAL A 51 0.65 22.86 7.57
N SER A 52 -0.15 23.62 6.79
CA SER A 52 -1.61 23.53 6.85
C SER A 52 -2.09 22.10 6.68
N LYS A 53 -3.10 21.68 7.46
CA LYS A 53 -3.68 20.35 7.35
C LYS A 53 -4.62 20.21 6.15
N GLU A 54 -5.32 21.24 5.76
CA GLU A 54 -6.40 21.20 4.77
C GLU A 54 -5.89 21.11 3.33
N ASN A 55 -4.78 21.79 3.03
CA ASN A 55 -4.24 21.80 1.68
C ASN A 55 -3.23 20.68 1.47
N ILE A 56 -3.42 19.90 0.40
CA ILE A 56 -2.49 18.83 -0.01
C ILE A 56 -1.57 19.39 -1.08
N ASP A 57 -0.27 19.41 -0.81
CA ASP A 57 0.75 19.82 -1.78
C ASP A 57 1.18 18.65 -2.65
N PHE A 58 0.43 18.42 -3.74
CA PHE A 58 0.79 17.38 -4.71
C PHE A 58 2.08 17.71 -5.48
N LYS A 59 2.49 18.98 -5.59
CA LYS A 59 3.78 19.33 -6.19
C LYS A 59 4.94 18.80 -5.35
N PHE A 60 4.78 18.83 -4.03
CA PHE A 60 5.76 18.22 -3.12
C PHE A 60 5.81 16.69 -3.28
N THR A 61 4.66 16.00 -3.29
CA THR A 61 4.62 14.53 -3.45
C THR A 61 5.17 14.10 -4.81
N ASP A 62 4.87 14.82 -5.89
CA ASP A 62 5.43 14.57 -7.21
C ASP A 62 6.96 14.73 -7.24
N LYS A 63 7.47 15.79 -6.59
CA LYS A 63 8.91 16.01 -6.44
C LYS A 63 9.59 14.87 -5.68
N CYS A 64 8.93 14.35 -4.64
CA CYS A 64 9.38 13.19 -3.91
C CYS A 64 9.40 11.94 -4.80
N TYR A 65 8.33 11.65 -5.54
CA TYR A 65 8.27 10.50 -6.44
C TYR A 65 9.29 10.56 -7.59
N LYS A 66 9.59 11.75 -8.11
CA LYS A 66 10.64 11.96 -9.12
C LYS A 66 12.06 11.75 -8.58
N ASN A 67 12.26 11.83 -7.26
CA ASN A 67 13.57 11.67 -6.67
C ASN A 67 14.12 10.25 -6.88
N LYS A 68 15.45 10.13 -7.06
CA LYS A 68 16.12 8.84 -7.27
C LYS A 68 16.19 7.97 -6.01
N TYR A 69 16.18 8.56 -4.82
CA TYR A 69 16.30 7.84 -3.56
C TYR A 69 14.94 7.43 -3.01
N ARG A 70 14.82 6.17 -2.61
CA ARG A 70 13.58 5.52 -2.20
C ARG A 70 12.94 6.16 -0.97
N GLU A 71 13.71 6.69 -0.06
CA GLU A 71 13.20 7.39 1.13
C GLU A 71 12.24 8.53 0.78
N PHE A 72 12.42 9.18 -0.37
CA PHE A 72 11.50 10.25 -0.77
C PHE A 72 10.12 9.73 -1.21
N GLN A 73 10.04 8.53 -1.82
CA GLN A 73 8.74 7.90 -2.09
C GLN A 73 8.03 7.56 -0.77
N TYR A 74 8.77 7.06 0.23
CA TYR A 74 8.19 6.87 1.57
C TYR A 74 7.71 8.17 2.19
N THR A 75 8.47 9.25 2.06
CA THR A 75 8.09 10.59 2.55
C THR A 75 6.80 11.09 1.91
N ALA A 76 6.65 10.91 0.58
CA ALA A 76 5.40 11.26 -0.10
C ALA A 76 4.21 10.49 0.46
N ILE A 77 4.36 9.19 0.70
CA ILE A 77 3.30 8.34 1.26
C ILE A 77 3.01 8.71 2.72
N ASP A 78 4.01 8.95 3.54
CA ASP A 78 3.84 9.38 4.93
C ASP A 78 3.15 10.75 5.00
N TYR A 79 3.45 11.67 4.06
CA TYR A 79 2.74 12.95 3.91
C TYR A 79 1.28 12.75 3.50
N LEU A 80 0.99 11.91 2.51
CA LEU A 80 -0.38 11.61 2.10
C LEU A 80 -1.16 10.93 3.24
N ASN A 81 -0.53 10.04 3.99
CA ASN A 81 -1.16 9.45 5.17
C ASN A 81 -1.41 10.48 6.30
N PHE A 82 -0.52 11.45 6.49
CA PHE A 82 -0.75 12.59 7.39
C PHE A 82 -1.96 13.44 6.96
N LYS A 83 -2.22 13.52 5.64
CA LYS A 83 -3.32 14.25 5.01
C LYS A 83 -4.57 13.39 4.72
N LYS A 84 -4.61 12.13 5.12
CA LYS A 84 -5.59 11.14 4.66
C LYS A 84 -7.05 11.55 4.82
N GLU A 85 -7.38 12.32 5.85
CA GLU A 85 -8.75 12.79 6.11
C GLU A 85 -9.26 13.80 5.06
N TYR A 86 -8.33 14.46 4.36
CA TYR A 86 -8.62 15.42 3.28
C TYR A 86 -8.56 14.78 1.88
N LEU A 87 -8.07 13.54 1.79
CA LEU A 87 -8.13 12.78 0.56
C LEU A 87 -9.54 12.26 0.32
N ASN A 88 -9.98 12.29 -0.93
CA ASN A 88 -11.30 11.81 -1.37
C ASN A 88 -11.24 11.19 -2.76
N ILE A 89 -12.37 10.79 -3.31
CA ILE A 89 -12.47 10.09 -4.60
C ILE A 89 -11.79 10.86 -5.75
N SER A 90 -11.79 12.20 -5.76
CA SER A 90 -11.14 12.98 -6.83
C SER A 90 -9.62 12.80 -6.87
N HIS A 91 -9.02 12.26 -5.82
CA HIS A 91 -7.57 12.02 -5.73
C HIS A 91 -7.16 10.59 -6.15
N ILE A 92 -8.13 9.71 -6.46
CA ILE A 92 -7.85 8.30 -6.79
C ILE A 92 -6.93 8.19 -8.02
N GLU A 93 -7.12 9.02 -9.05
CA GLU A 93 -6.26 9.00 -10.24
C GLU A 93 -4.82 9.44 -9.93
N ILE A 94 -4.63 10.41 -9.04
CA ILE A 94 -3.29 10.81 -8.59
C ILE A 94 -2.63 9.65 -7.81
N LEU A 95 -3.37 8.99 -6.94
CA LEU A 95 -2.87 7.82 -6.20
C LEU A 95 -2.55 6.67 -7.15
N LYS A 96 -3.37 6.43 -8.19
CA LYS A 96 -3.10 5.45 -9.24
C LYS A 96 -1.76 5.72 -9.93
N ASN A 97 -1.47 6.98 -10.26
CA ASN A 97 -0.18 7.36 -10.85
C ASN A 97 1.00 7.04 -9.92
N TYR A 98 0.85 7.21 -8.60
CA TYR A 98 1.90 6.81 -7.64
C TYR A 98 2.02 5.30 -7.51
N ILE A 99 0.93 4.55 -7.59
CA ILE A 99 0.95 3.08 -7.64
C ILE A 99 1.72 2.58 -8.88
N LEU A 100 1.55 3.24 -10.03
CA LEU A 100 2.22 2.90 -11.29
C LEU A 100 3.68 3.38 -11.37
N THR A 101 4.10 4.28 -10.47
CA THR A 101 5.43 4.90 -10.52
C THR A 101 6.37 4.25 -9.52
N LYS A 102 7.51 3.69 -9.98
CA LYS A 102 8.51 3.02 -9.14
C LYS A 102 7.87 1.97 -8.21
N SER A 103 6.95 1.19 -8.75
CA SER A 103 6.12 0.24 -8.04
C SER A 103 6.96 -0.88 -7.41
N TRP A 104 6.77 -1.13 -6.13
CA TRP A 104 7.29 -2.27 -5.40
C TRP A 104 6.47 -2.46 -4.12
N TRP A 105 6.46 -3.64 -3.54
CA TRP A 105 5.62 -3.99 -2.39
C TRP A 105 5.72 -2.99 -1.20
N ASP A 106 6.89 -2.44 -0.96
CA ASP A 106 7.16 -1.51 0.16
C ASP A 106 6.43 -0.16 0.08
N THR A 107 6.09 0.31 -1.13
CA THR A 107 5.24 1.49 -1.32
C THR A 107 3.78 1.12 -1.54
N ILE A 108 3.53 0.03 -2.24
CA ILE A 108 2.17 -0.43 -2.57
C ILE A 108 1.40 -0.78 -1.30
N ASP A 109 2.02 -1.51 -0.34
CA ASP A 109 1.41 -1.94 0.92
C ASP A 109 1.18 -0.78 1.93
N HIS A 110 1.46 0.45 1.51
CA HIS A 110 1.08 1.67 2.21
C HIS A 110 0.05 2.50 1.43
N LEU A 111 0.15 2.53 0.09
CA LEU A 111 -0.83 3.19 -0.77
C LEU A 111 -2.18 2.49 -0.74
N ASP A 112 -2.21 1.15 -0.61
CA ASP A 112 -3.43 0.37 -0.43
C ASP A 112 -4.29 0.85 0.76
N LYS A 113 -3.65 1.21 1.88
CA LYS A 113 -4.32 1.73 3.07
C LYS A 113 -4.91 3.12 2.85
N ILE A 114 -4.20 3.99 2.10
CA ILE A 114 -4.69 5.32 1.77
C ILE A 114 -5.92 5.23 0.86
N VAL A 115 -5.84 4.41 -0.18
CA VAL A 115 -6.98 4.12 -1.06
C VAL A 115 -8.10 3.46 -0.28
N GLY A 116 -7.77 2.54 0.61
CA GLY A 116 -8.70 1.87 1.49
C GLY A 116 -9.44 2.82 2.43
N ASP A 117 -8.77 3.81 3.01
CA ASP A 117 -9.39 4.84 3.85
C ASP A 117 -10.40 5.70 3.04
N ILE A 118 -10.10 6.02 1.78
CA ILE A 118 -11.03 6.75 0.91
C ILE A 118 -12.25 5.86 0.61
N ALA A 119 -12.03 4.60 0.22
CA ALA A 119 -13.10 3.65 -0.09
C ALA A 119 -14.00 3.34 1.12
N LEU A 120 -13.49 3.41 2.34
CA LEU A 120 -14.28 3.25 3.56
C LEU A 120 -15.25 4.42 3.77
N ARG A 121 -14.87 5.63 3.35
CA ARG A 121 -15.66 6.86 3.48
C ARG A 121 -16.57 7.13 2.28
N ASP A 122 -16.18 6.67 1.08
CA ASP A 122 -16.96 6.83 -0.16
C ASP A 122 -17.06 5.49 -0.89
N LYS A 123 -18.25 4.89 -0.82
CA LYS A 123 -18.54 3.58 -1.45
C LYS A 123 -18.43 3.58 -2.98
N LYS A 124 -18.45 4.75 -3.64
CA LYS A 124 -18.25 4.84 -5.10
C LYS A 124 -16.86 4.34 -5.52
N VAL A 125 -15.87 4.43 -4.62
CA VAL A 125 -14.54 3.89 -4.85
C VAL A 125 -14.52 2.36 -4.97
N ASN A 126 -15.52 1.67 -4.42
CA ASN A 126 -15.62 0.21 -4.51
C ASN A 126 -15.76 -0.29 -5.96
N GLU A 127 -16.47 0.44 -6.81
CA GLU A 127 -16.58 0.13 -8.25
C GLU A 127 -15.24 0.31 -8.96
N ILE A 128 -14.49 1.37 -8.60
CA ILE A 128 -13.14 1.59 -9.12
C ILE A 128 -12.21 0.43 -8.72
N LEU A 129 -12.26 0.00 -7.46
CA LEU A 129 -11.44 -1.09 -6.94
C LEU A 129 -11.83 -2.45 -7.54
N LEU A 130 -13.12 -2.67 -7.81
CA LEU A 130 -13.57 -3.85 -8.52
C LEU A 130 -12.98 -3.88 -9.95
N ASN A 131 -12.98 -2.74 -10.66
CA ASN A 131 -12.34 -2.62 -11.97
C ASN A 131 -10.82 -2.79 -11.86
N TRP A 132 -10.18 -2.23 -10.84
CA TRP A 132 -8.75 -2.40 -10.60
C TRP A 132 -8.36 -3.85 -10.34
N SER A 133 -9.26 -4.68 -9.82
CA SER A 133 -9.00 -6.11 -9.63
C SER A 133 -8.80 -6.89 -10.94
N LEU A 134 -9.19 -6.30 -12.08
CA LEU A 134 -9.05 -6.85 -13.42
C LEU A 134 -7.95 -6.13 -14.25
N ASP A 135 -7.24 -5.16 -13.68
CA ASP A 135 -6.22 -4.37 -14.38
C ASP A 135 -5.05 -5.28 -14.82
N GLU A 136 -4.43 -4.96 -15.97
CA GLU A 136 -3.26 -5.69 -16.45
C GLU A 136 -2.05 -5.54 -15.51
N ASN A 137 -1.94 -4.40 -14.82
CA ASN A 137 -0.86 -4.12 -13.90
C ASN A 137 -1.06 -4.81 -12.55
N ILE A 138 -0.11 -5.66 -12.17
CA ILE A 138 -0.18 -6.44 -10.92
C ILE A 138 -0.25 -5.57 -9.64
N TRP A 139 0.32 -4.37 -9.65
CA TRP A 139 0.33 -3.49 -8.49
C TRP A 139 -1.01 -2.80 -8.27
N ILE A 140 -1.73 -2.48 -9.35
CA ILE A 140 -3.11 -1.99 -9.28
C ILE A 140 -4.02 -3.09 -8.72
N ARG A 141 -3.91 -4.34 -9.22
CA ARG A 141 -4.64 -5.50 -8.68
C ARG A 141 -4.30 -5.75 -7.21
N ARG A 142 -3.02 -5.63 -6.82
CA ARG A 142 -2.60 -5.81 -5.43
C ARG A 142 -3.26 -4.80 -4.51
N VAL A 143 -3.31 -3.52 -4.88
CA VAL A 143 -4.03 -2.50 -4.11
C VAL A 143 -5.52 -2.86 -3.98
N ALA A 144 -6.16 -3.31 -5.07
CA ALA A 144 -7.55 -3.75 -5.01
C ALA A 144 -7.75 -4.91 -4.03
N ILE A 145 -6.83 -5.88 -3.96
CA ILE A 145 -6.93 -7.01 -3.04
C ILE A 145 -6.71 -6.58 -1.58
N ASP A 146 -5.72 -5.72 -1.32
CA ASP A 146 -5.24 -5.43 0.05
C ASP A 146 -5.93 -4.20 0.69
N HIS A 147 -6.74 -3.40 -0.06
CA HIS A 147 -7.32 -2.14 0.42
C HIS A 147 -8.22 -2.25 1.65
N GLN A 148 -8.70 -3.45 1.98
CA GLN A 148 -9.56 -3.70 3.15
C GLN A 148 -8.81 -4.26 4.36
N ILE A 149 -7.50 -4.50 4.27
CA ILE A 149 -6.71 -5.01 5.40
C ILE A 149 -6.88 -4.09 6.61
N LEU A 150 -7.04 -4.69 7.80
CA LEU A 150 -7.29 -4.06 9.11
C LEU A 150 -8.68 -3.44 9.30
N ARG A 151 -9.62 -3.60 8.37
CA ARG A 151 -11.01 -3.10 8.53
C ARG A 151 -11.86 -3.90 9.50
N LYS A 152 -11.46 -5.14 9.80
CA LYS A 152 -12.16 -6.04 10.72
C LYS A 152 -13.65 -6.18 10.33
N GLU A 153 -14.58 -5.82 11.24
CA GLU A 153 -16.02 -5.91 11.06
C GLU A 153 -16.56 -4.95 9.96
N LYS A 154 -15.76 -3.94 9.56
CA LYS A 154 -16.12 -3.02 8.48
C LYS A 154 -15.72 -3.52 7.09
N THR A 155 -15.20 -4.75 6.99
CA THR A 155 -14.87 -5.36 5.71
C THR A 155 -16.13 -5.62 4.91
N ASN A 156 -16.17 -5.13 3.66
CA ASN A 156 -17.19 -5.52 2.69
C ASN A 156 -16.81 -6.90 2.12
N ILE A 157 -17.49 -7.92 2.62
CA ILE A 157 -17.17 -9.34 2.35
C ILE A 157 -17.44 -9.68 0.90
N GLU A 158 -18.55 -9.20 0.34
CA GLU A 158 -18.94 -9.45 -1.05
C GLU A 158 -17.91 -8.88 -2.02
N LEU A 159 -17.46 -7.65 -1.77
CA LEU A 159 -16.42 -7.02 -2.56
C LEU A 159 -15.08 -7.75 -2.43
N LEU A 160 -14.71 -8.15 -1.21
CA LEU A 160 -13.49 -8.91 -0.95
C LEU A 160 -13.51 -10.24 -1.72
N GLU A 161 -14.60 -11.00 -1.63
CA GLU A 161 -14.77 -12.27 -2.34
C GLU A 161 -14.65 -12.07 -3.86
N GLN A 162 -15.35 -11.09 -4.43
CA GLN A 162 -15.35 -10.85 -5.87
C GLN A 162 -13.97 -10.43 -6.39
N ILE A 163 -13.27 -9.52 -5.70
CA ILE A 163 -11.92 -9.08 -6.05
C ILE A 163 -10.94 -10.27 -6.01
N ILE A 164 -11.04 -11.14 -5.01
CA ILE A 164 -10.18 -12.32 -4.91
C ILE A 164 -10.48 -13.31 -6.04
N ILE A 165 -11.76 -13.58 -6.34
CA ILE A 165 -12.16 -14.48 -7.44
C ILE A 165 -11.63 -13.98 -8.79
N ASN A 166 -11.65 -12.68 -9.07
CA ASN A 166 -11.09 -12.07 -10.27
C ASN A 166 -9.58 -12.35 -10.43
N ASN A 167 -8.91 -12.74 -9.35
CA ASN A 167 -7.47 -12.99 -9.30
C ASN A 167 -7.10 -14.46 -9.07
N PHE A 168 -8.00 -15.40 -9.36
CA PHE A 168 -7.70 -16.84 -9.32
C PHE A 168 -6.93 -17.31 -10.56
N ASN A 169 -6.43 -18.56 -10.49
CA ASN A 169 -5.81 -19.26 -11.60
C ASN A 169 -4.61 -18.57 -12.25
N GLN A 170 -3.85 -17.77 -11.49
CA GLN A 170 -2.67 -17.07 -11.97
C GLN A 170 -1.42 -17.38 -11.12
N LYS A 171 -0.22 -17.09 -11.68
CA LYS A 171 1.06 -17.49 -11.08
C LYS A 171 1.81 -16.36 -10.38
N GLU A 172 1.33 -15.11 -10.48
CA GLU A 172 2.00 -13.94 -9.93
C GLU A 172 2.17 -14.04 -8.41
N PHE A 173 3.43 -14.02 -7.97
CA PHE A 173 3.78 -14.16 -6.56
C PHE A 173 3.13 -13.09 -5.68
N PHE A 174 3.24 -11.82 -6.10
CA PHE A 174 2.74 -10.69 -5.30
C PHE A 174 1.21 -10.66 -5.20
N ILE A 175 0.50 -11.16 -6.21
CA ILE A 175 -0.95 -11.29 -6.18
C ILE A 175 -1.38 -12.45 -5.26
N ASN A 176 -0.77 -13.62 -5.44
CA ASN A 176 -1.09 -14.77 -4.59
C ASN A 176 -0.75 -14.50 -3.11
N LYS A 177 0.29 -13.70 -2.85
CA LYS A 177 0.65 -13.27 -1.51
C LYS A 177 -0.39 -12.30 -0.92
N ALA A 178 -0.87 -11.33 -1.72
CA ALA A 178 -1.92 -10.39 -1.34
C ALA A 178 -3.23 -11.11 -0.97
N ILE A 179 -3.69 -12.03 -1.81
CA ILE A 179 -4.87 -12.87 -1.53
C ILE A 179 -4.73 -13.56 -0.17
N GLY A 180 -3.58 -14.20 0.07
CA GLY A 180 -3.32 -14.88 1.32
C GLY A 180 -3.30 -13.93 2.53
N TRP A 181 -2.74 -12.73 2.39
CA TRP A 181 -2.68 -11.73 3.46
C TRP A 181 -4.04 -11.13 3.78
N SER A 182 -4.80 -10.78 2.77
CA SER A 182 -6.15 -10.23 2.93
C SER A 182 -7.08 -11.22 3.65
N LEU A 183 -7.09 -12.49 3.22
CA LEU A 183 -7.84 -13.55 3.88
C LEU A 183 -7.33 -13.84 5.30
N ARG A 184 -6.02 -13.86 5.51
CA ARG A 184 -5.41 -14.05 6.84
C ARG A 184 -5.78 -12.93 7.80
N ASP A 185 -5.79 -11.69 7.33
CA ASP A 185 -6.21 -10.56 8.17
C ASP A 185 -7.68 -10.70 8.55
N TYR A 186 -8.54 -10.99 7.58
CA TYR A 186 -9.97 -11.15 7.83
C TYR A 186 -10.29 -12.41 8.67
N SER A 187 -9.46 -13.44 8.64
CA SER A 187 -9.64 -14.65 9.46
C SER A 187 -9.59 -14.37 10.97
N LYS A 188 -8.95 -13.29 11.39
CA LYS A 188 -8.95 -12.85 12.80
C LYS A 188 -10.30 -12.31 13.24
N THR A 189 -11.11 -11.86 12.31
CA THR A 189 -12.47 -11.33 12.55
C THR A 189 -13.54 -12.39 12.29
N ASN A 190 -13.44 -13.11 11.17
CA ASN A 190 -14.41 -14.15 10.80
C ASN A 190 -13.69 -15.42 10.30
N PRO A 191 -13.14 -16.23 11.20
CA PRO A 191 -12.40 -17.45 10.83
C PRO A 191 -13.28 -18.49 10.14
N LYS A 192 -14.58 -18.55 10.48
CA LYS A 192 -15.53 -19.49 9.84
C LYS A 192 -15.69 -19.16 8.37
N TRP A 193 -15.94 -17.89 8.04
CA TRP A 193 -16.13 -17.47 6.66
C TRP A 193 -14.88 -17.77 5.81
N VAL A 194 -13.67 -17.50 6.34
CA VAL A 194 -12.42 -17.75 5.60
C VAL A 194 -12.19 -19.25 5.38
N ARG A 195 -12.50 -20.11 6.37
CA ARG A 195 -12.44 -21.58 6.16
C ARG A 195 -13.40 -22.03 5.06
N ASP A 196 -14.65 -21.56 5.11
CA ASP A 196 -15.68 -21.91 4.14
C ASP A 196 -15.30 -21.38 2.74
N PHE A 197 -14.74 -20.17 2.64
CA PHE A 197 -14.21 -19.60 1.40
C PHE A 197 -13.10 -20.47 0.80
N ILE A 198 -12.09 -20.83 1.59
CA ILE A 198 -10.98 -21.69 1.12
C ILE A 198 -11.53 -23.04 0.67
N LYS A 199 -12.47 -23.64 1.41
CA LYS A 199 -13.08 -24.93 1.05
C LYS A 199 -13.80 -24.84 -0.29
N ARG A 200 -14.59 -23.78 -0.54
CA ARG A 200 -15.34 -23.59 -1.80
C ARG A 200 -14.41 -23.40 -3.00
N HIS A 201 -13.27 -22.71 -2.80
CA HIS A 201 -12.42 -22.24 -3.90
C HIS A 201 -11.05 -22.93 -3.97
N LYS A 202 -10.84 -24.01 -3.20
CA LYS A 202 -9.53 -24.70 -3.07
C LYS A 202 -8.87 -25.01 -4.42
N ASN A 203 -9.65 -25.43 -5.40
CA ASN A 203 -9.13 -25.85 -6.70
C ASN A 203 -8.69 -24.69 -7.60
N SER A 204 -9.16 -23.48 -7.34
CA SER A 204 -8.84 -22.27 -8.11
C SER A 204 -7.82 -21.38 -7.40
N MET A 205 -7.62 -21.57 -6.10
CA MET A 205 -6.65 -20.84 -5.30
C MET A 205 -5.23 -21.41 -5.44
N ASN A 206 -4.25 -20.51 -5.48
CA ASN A 206 -2.85 -20.91 -5.42
C ASN A 206 -2.49 -21.45 -4.01
N ASN A 207 -1.64 -22.47 -3.93
CA ASN A 207 -1.17 -23.05 -2.67
C ASN A 207 -0.52 -22.01 -1.74
N LEU A 208 0.17 -21.00 -2.27
CA LEU A 208 0.72 -19.90 -1.49
C LEU A 208 -0.39 -19.12 -0.78
N SER A 209 -1.46 -18.78 -1.50
CA SER A 209 -2.62 -18.05 -0.95
C SER A 209 -3.30 -18.85 0.16
N ILE A 210 -3.53 -20.15 -0.07
CA ILE A 210 -4.12 -21.05 0.93
C ILE A 210 -3.26 -21.10 2.20
N ARG A 211 -1.94 -21.35 2.05
CA ARG A 211 -0.99 -21.42 3.17
C ARG A 211 -0.97 -20.14 4.00
N GLU A 212 -0.94 -18.97 3.34
CA GLU A 212 -0.93 -17.69 4.04
C GLU A 212 -2.26 -17.41 4.74
N ALA A 213 -3.39 -17.68 4.09
CA ALA A 213 -4.73 -17.49 4.65
C ALA A 213 -5.00 -18.37 5.87
N SER A 214 -4.44 -19.59 5.89
CA SER A 214 -4.70 -20.61 6.90
C SER A 214 -3.93 -20.44 8.21
N LYS A 215 -3.00 -19.46 8.32
CA LYS A 215 -2.09 -19.33 9.48
C LYS A 215 -2.77 -19.19 10.85
N TYR A 216 -4.01 -18.74 10.90
CA TYR A 216 -4.76 -18.53 12.15
C TYR A 216 -6.08 -19.30 12.22
N ILE A 217 -6.34 -20.21 11.28
CA ILE A 217 -7.63 -20.94 11.19
C ILE A 217 -7.48 -22.46 11.13
N LEU A 218 -6.25 -22.97 11.22
CA LEU A 218 -5.94 -24.39 11.37
C LEU A 218 -6.10 -24.82 12.81
#